data_1b75f0dfcabc37bf4275b473a2def7dd
#
_entry.id   1b75f0dfcabc37bf4275b473a2def7dd
#
_cell.length_a   1.000
_cell.length_b   1.000
_cell.length_c   1.000
_cell.angle_alpha   90.00
_cell.angle_beta   90.00
_cell.angle_gamma   90.00
#
_symmetry.space_group_name_H-M   'P 1'
#
loop_
_entity.id
_entity.type
_entity.pdbx_description
1 polymer ?
#
loop_
_entity_poly.entity_id
_entity_poly.type
_entity_poly.pdbx_seq_one_letter_code
_entity_poly.pdbx_strand_id
1 'polypeptide(L)'
;SEGCVVAKKDGEFAAIIALKCETDFVAKNADFIALTQAILDAAVANRCKTLEEVKALPMGNGTVQDAVTDRSGITGEKMELDGYNVVEGAYTSIYNHQGNNQLCTIVAMNKEAEAAAHGVAMQIAAMNPIAIDEAGVPESVKEAEIQVAIDKTKKEQVDKAVEVALKKAGINPAHVDSEEHMESNKVKGWITDEDIAKAKEIIATVSVEKAANLPQQMIENIAKGRLGKFLKEVCLLNQEDIMDGKKTVREVLKEADPELQIVAFKRFTLRAE
;
A
#
# COMPACT_ATOMS: atom_id res chain seq x y z
N SER A 1 7.14 -9.94 -10.80
CA SER A 1 6.61 -10.91 -11.75
C SER A 1 6.22 -10.24 -13.06
N GLU A 2 6.31 -10.94 -14.14
CA GLU A 2 5.84 -10.48 -15.45
C GLU A 2 4.46 -11.06 -15.73
N GLY A 3 3.69 -10.40 -16.58
CA GLY A 3 2.36 -10.86 -16.95
C GLY A 3 1.48 -9.76 -17.50
N CYS A 4 0.19 -10.07 -17.59
CA CYS A 4 -0.83 -9.18 -18.13
C CYS A 4 -1.96 -9.05 -17.11
N VAL A 5 -2.30 -7.81 -16.76
CA VAL A 5 -3.40 -7.45 -15.88
C VAL A 5 -4.41 -6.67 -16.70
N VAL A 6 -5.65 -7.14 -16.76
CA VAL A 6 -6.73 -6.51 -17.51
C VAL A 6 -8.00 -6.40 -16.67
N ALA A 7 -8.83 -5.42 -16.99
CA ALA A 7 -10.10 -5.18 -16.31
C ALA A 7 -11.23 -5.14 -17.31
N LYS A 8 -12.43 -5.54 -16.86
CA LYS A 8 -13.65 -5.48 -17.66
C LYS A 8 -14.85 -5.22 -16.77
N LYS A 9 -15.81 -4.47 -17.31
CA LYS A 9 -17.10 -4.25 -16.65
C LYS A 9 -18.23 -4.67 -17.54
N ASP A 10 -19.33 -5.06 -16.91
CA ASP A 10 -20.60 -5.31 -17.56
C ASP A 10 -21.72 -4.94 -16.58
N GLY A 11 -22.29 -3.73 -16.78
CA GLY A 11 -23.34 -3.19 -15.93
C GLY A 11 -22.90 -3.04 -14.48
N GLU A 12 -23.50 -3.82 -13.59
CA GLU A 12 -23.27 -3.78 -12.14
C GLU A 12 -22.08 -4.60 -11.68
N PHE A 13 -21.36 -5.24 -12.61
CA PHE A 13 -20.25 -6.14 -12.33
C PHE A 13 -18.97 -5.66 -12.99
N ALA A 14 -17.86 -5.65 -12.26
CA ALA A 14 -16.54 -5.40 -12.81
C ALA A 14 -15.52 -6.35 -12.20
N ALA A 15 -14.52 -6.75 -12.99
CA ALA A 15 -13.49 -7.68 -12.54
C ALA A 15 -12.12 -7.31 -13.11
N ILE A 16 -11.08 -7.71 -12.38
CA ILE A 16 -9.68 -7.68 -12.79
C ILE A 16 -9.17 -9.11 -12.80
N ILE A 17 -8.39 -9.46 -13.81
CA ILE A 17 -7.67 -10.74 -13.83
C ILE A 17 -6.21 -10.52 -14.19
N ALA A 18 -5.34 -11.39 -13.67
CA ALA A 18 -3.91 -11.36 -13.98
C ALA A 18 -3.44 -12.74 -14.40
N LEU A 19 -2.76 -12.79 -15.54
CA LEU A 19 -2.06 -13.99 -16.01
C LEU A 19 -0.56 -13.73 -15.96
N LYS A 20 0.16 -14.53 -15.19
CA LYS A 20 1.61 -14.44 -15.02
C LYS A 20 2.35 -15.24 -16.07
N CYS A 21 3.52 -14.77 -16.44
CA CYS A 21 4.51 -15.47 -17.25
C CYS A 21 5.91 -15.17 -16.73
N GLU A 22 6.95 -15.64 -17.42
CA GLU A 22 8.33 -15.47 -16.94
C GLU A 22 9.01 -14.23 -17.52
N THR A 23 8.74 -13.89 -18.78
CA THR A 23 9.40 -12.77 -19.47
C THR A 23 8.42 -11.67 -19.89
N ASP A 24 8.93 -10.46 -20.02
CA ASP A 24 8.18 -9.34 -20.57
C ASP A 24 7.88 -9.52 -22.07
N PHE A 25 8.68 -10.27 -22.78
CA PHE A 25 8.42 -10.62 -24.18
C PHE A 25 7.10 -11.36 -24.34
N VAL A 26 6.87 -12.38 -23.52
CA VAL A 26 5.62 -13.13 -23.52
C VAL A 26 4.47 -12.27 -23.00
N ALA A 27 4.70 -11.49 -21.96
CA ALA A 27 3.68 -10.58 -21.41
C ALA A 27 3.13 -9.59 -22.44
N LYS A 28 3.96 -9.15 -23.39
CA LYS A 28 3.59 -8.23 -24.47
C LYS A 28 3.13 -8.92 -25.75
N ASN A 29 3.20 -10.24 -25.82
CA ASN A 29 2.78 -11.01 -26.97
C ASN A 29 1.26 -10.91 -27.17
N ALA A 30 0.83 -10.65 -28.40
CA ALA A 30 -0.58 -10.46 -28.71
C ALA A 30 -1.44 -11.66 -28.36
N ASP A 31 -0.96 -12.87 -28.56
CA ASP A 31 -1.72 -14.09 -28.25
C ASP A 31 -1.86 -14.31 -26.75
N PHE A 32 -0.83 -13.95 -25.97
CA PHE A 32 -0.88 -14.00 -24.50
C PHE A 32 -1.89 -12.99 -23.94
N ILE A 33 -1.87 -11.78 -24.45
CA ILE A 33 -2.83 -10.73 -24.07
C ILE A 33 -4.24 -11.14 -24.46
N ALA A 34 -4.42 -11.66 -25.66
CA ALA A 34 -5.72 -12.14 -26.16
C ALA A 34 -6.29 -13.27 -25.29
N LEU A 35 -5.45 -14.21 -24.85
CA LEU A 35 -5.86 -15.26 -23.94
C LEU A 35 -6.32 -14.67 -22.59
N THR A 36 -5.55 -13.75 -22.03
CA THR A 36 -5.91 -13.09 -20.76
C THR A 36 -7.27 -12.38 -20.88
N GLN A 37 -7.50 -11.66 -21.96
CA GLN A 37 -8.77 -10.97 -22.22
C GLN A 37 -9.93 -11.95 -22.42
N ALA A 38 -9.70 -13.05 -23.16
CA ALA A 38 -10.72 -14.07 -23.38
C ALA A 38 -11.13 -14.74 -22.05
N ILE A 39 -10.18 -15.00 -21.16
CA ILE A 39 -10.46 -15.53 -19.84
C ILE A 39 -11.31 -14.54 -19.03
N LEU A 40 -10.95 -13.27 -19.05
CA LEU A 40 -11.70 -12.24 -18.35
C LEU A 40 -13.12 -12.08 -18.92
N ASP A 41 -13.27 -12.11 -20.24
CA ASP A 41 -14.58 -12.06 -20.88
C ASP A 41 -15.48 -13.20 -20.42
N ALA A 42 -14.96 -14.41 -20.36
CA ALA A 42 -15.71 -15.58 -19.89
C ALA A 42 -16.06 -15.45 -18.40
N ALA A 43 -15.12 -14.98 -17.58
CA ALA A 43 -15.33 -14.77 -16.15
C ALA A 43 -16.43 -13.75 -15.87
N VAL A 44 -16.44 -12.63 -16.59
CA VAL A 44 -17.44 -11.58 -16.45
C VAL A 44 -18.79 -12.05 -16.97
N ALA A 45 -18.84 -12.71 -18.13
CA ALA A 45 -20.07 -13.25 -18.69
C ALA A 45 -20.75 -14.24 -17.74
N ASN A 46 -19.98 -15.02 -17.01
CA ASN A 46 -20.48 -16.00 -16.04
C ASN A 46 -20.58 -15.47 -14.59
N ARG A 47 -20.27 -14.18 -14.37
CA ARG A 47 -20.31 -13.56 -13.04
C ARG A 47 -19.53 -14.34 -11.99
N CYS A 48 -18.36 -14.87 -12.36
CA CYS A 48 -17.50 -15.60 -11.42
C CYS A 48 -17.10 -14.72 -10.24
N LYS A 49 -17.13 -15.28 -9.04
CA LYS A 49 -16.79 -14.59 -7.79
C LYS A 49 -15.39 -14.95 -7.31
N THR A 50 -14.88 -16.11 -7.71
CA THR A 50 -13.58 -16.63 -7.25
C THR A 50 -12.71 -17.05 -8.41
N LEU A 51 -11.41 -17.08 -8.16
CA LEU A 51 -10.43 -17.55 -9.13
C LEU A 51 -10.67 -19.01 -9.52
N GLU A 52 -11.07 -19.85 -8.57
CA GLU A 52 -11.35 -21.27 -8.82
C GLU A 52 -12.51 -21.46 -9.79
N GLU A 53 -13.55 -20.64 -9.67
CA GLU A 53 -14.68 -20.63 -10.62
C GLU A 53 -14.20 -20.29 -12.04
N VAL A 54 -13.31 -19.29 -12.15
CA VAL A 54 -12.75 -18.87 -13.44
C VAL A 54 -11.96 -20.00 -14.07
N LYS A 55 -11.08 -20.66 -13.32
CA LYS A 55 -10.24 -21.77 -13.81
C LYS A 55 -11.06 -22.93 -14.35
N ALA A 56 -12.23 -23.17 -13.79
CA ALA A 56 -13.10 -24.27 -14.14
C ALA A 56 -14.03 -23.98 -15.33
N LEU A 57 -14.09 -22.73 -15.82
CA LEU A 57 -14.95 -22.39 -16.96
C LEU A 57 -14.56 -23.13 -18.22
N PRO A 58 -15.52 -23.51 -19.07
CA PRO A 58 -15.22 -24.08 -20.39
C PRO A 58 -14.48 -23.08 -21.27
N MET A 59 -13.42 -23.55 -21.92
CA MET A 59 -12.68 -22.75 -22.91
C MET A 59 -12.05 -23.69 -23.94
N GLY A 60 -12.36 -23.51 -25.21
CA GLY A 60 -11.92 -24.43 -26.27
C GLY A 60 -12.45 -25.84 -26.02
N ASN A 61 -11.57 -26.83 -26.05
CA ASN A 61 -11.90 -28.23 -25.81
C ASN A 61 -11.74 -28.68 -24.34
N GLY A 62 -11.42 -27.75 -23.46
CA GLY A 62 -11.20 -28.04 -22.04
C GLY A 62 -11.68 -26.90 -21.16
N THR A 63 -10.92 -26.61 -20.13
CA THR A 63 -11.21 -25.52 -19.19
C THR A 63 -10.27 -24.34 -19.43
N VAL A 64 -10.54 -23.23 -18.72
CA VAL A 64 -9.63 -22.07 -18.68
C VAL A 64 -8.24 -22.51 -18.21
N GLN A 65 -8.16 -23.34 -17.16
CA GLN A 65 -6.87 -23.85 -16.67
C GLN A 65 -6.14 -24.65 -17.75
N ASP A 66 -6.87 -25.46 -18.54
CA ASP A 66 -6.28 -26.20 -19.66
C ASP A 66 -5.73 -25.27 -20.73
N ALA A 67 -6.44 -24.18 -21.05
CA ALA A 67 -5.99 -23.20 -22.01
C ALA A 67 -4.69 -22.49 -21.55
N VAL A 68 -4.57 -22.20 -20.27
CA VAL A 68 -3.35 -21.63 -19.66
C VAL A 68 -2.18 -22.62 -19.76
N THR A 69 -2.44 -23.88 -19.44
CA THR A 69 -1.45 -24.97 -19.54
C THR A 69 -0.98 -25.16 -20.98
N ASP A 70 -1.89 -25.16 -21.94
CA ASP A 70 -1.58 -25.29 -23.36
C ASP A 70 -0.72 -24.11 -23.85
N ARG A 71 -1.03 -22.90 -23.44
CA ARG A 71 -0.24 -21.70 -23.78
C ARG A 71 1.17 -21.79 -23.19
N SER A 72 1.29 -22.26 -21.97
CA SER A 72 2.57 -22.53 -21.31
C SER A 72 3.42 -23.50 -22.14
N GLY A 73 2.80 -24.56 -22.67
CA GLY A 73 3.48 -25.52 -23.55
C GLY A 73 3.96 -24.90 -24.86
N ILE A 74 3.17 -24.02 -25.46
CA ILE A 74 3.51 -23.33 -26.72
C ILE A 74 4.69 -22.38 -26.55
N THR A 75 4.71 -21.60 -25.46
CA THR A 75 5.75 -20.59 -25.21
C THR A 75 7.00 -21.14 -24.53
N GLY A 76 6.89 -22.27 -23.85
CA GLY A 76 7.96 -22.82 -23.02
C GLY A 76 8.14 -22.08 -21.70
N GLU A 77 7.25 -21.16 -21.36
CA GLU A 77 7.29 -20.42 -20.10
C GLU A 77 6.18 -20.87 -19.16
N LYS A 78 6.51 -20.93 -17.86
CA LYS A 78 5.51 -21.21 -16.82
C LYS A 78 4.49 -20.07 -16.77
N MET A 79 3.21 -20.43 -16.76
CA MET A 79 2.11 -19.49 -16.66
C MET A 79 1.20 -19.85 -15.50
N GLU A 80 0.70 -18.81 -14.82
CA GLU A 80 -0.19 -18.99 -13.70
C GLU A 80 -1.26 -17.89 -13.71
N LEU A 81 -2.52 -18.31 -13.65
CA LEU A 81 -3.63 -17.42 -13.41
C LEU A 81 -3.61 -17.06 -11.93
N ASP A 82 -3.23 -15.81 -11.60
CA ASP A 82 -2.87 -15.45 -10.24
C ASP A 82 -3.91 -14.64 -9.51
N GLY A 83 -4.39 -13.56 -10.09
CA GLY A 83 -5.31 -12.67 -9.41
C GLY A 83 -6.65 -12.59 -10.10
N TYR A 84 -7.73 -12.59 -9.31
CA TYR A 84 -9.06 -12.31 -9.77
C TYR A 84 -9.80 -11.51 -8.70
N ASN A 85 -10.18 -10.27 -9.01
CA ASN A 85 -10.87 -9.38 -8.09
C ASN A 85 -12.16 -8.89 -8.71
N VAL A 86 -13.21 -8.78 -7.90
CA VAL A 86 -14.56 -8.42 -8.33
C VAL A 86 -15.11 -7.28 -7.47
N VAL A 87 -15.81 -6.35 -8.09
CA VAL A 87 -16.68 -5.39 -7.40
C VAL A 87 -18.07 -5.42 -8.04
N GLU A 88 -19.10 -5.16 -7.23
CA GLU A 88 -20.48 -5.08 -7.65
C GLU A 88 -21.15 -3.85 -7.07
N GLY A 89 -21.97 -3.17 -7.86
CA GLY A 89 -22.73 -1.99 -7.46
C GLY A 89 -23.58 -1.48 -8.59
N ALA A 90 -24.41 -0.50 -8.31
CA ALA A 90 -25.33 0.07 -9.31
C ALA A 90 -24.65 0.60 -10.55
N TYR A 91 -23.41 1.05 -10.42
CA TYR A 91 -22.57 1.52 -11.51
C TYR A 91 -21.14 1.12 -11.28
N THR A 92 -20.43 0.70 -12.34
CA THR A 92 -19.02 0.30 -12.24
C THR A 92 -18.16 1.07 -13.21
N SER A 93 -16.89 1.26 -12.87
CA SER A 93 -15.87 1.84 -13.74
C SER A 93 -14.59 1.02 -13.63
N ILE A 94 -13.82 1.03 -14.71
CA ILE A 94 -12.54 0.33 -14.80
C ILE A 94 -11.45 1.28 -15.28
N TYR A 95 -10.20 0.99 -14.88
CA TYR A 95 -9.06 1.76 -15.36
C TYR A 95 -7.85 0.85 -15.52
N ASN A 96 -7.21 0.93 -16.68
CA ASN A 96 -5.94 0.25 -16.97
C ASN A 96 -4.88 1.35 -17.04
N HIS A 97 -4.04 1.41 -16.02
CA HIS A 97 -3.09 2.51 -15.83
C HIS A 97 -2.12 2.59 -17.00
N GLN A 98 -2.09 3.75 -17.67
CA GLN A 98 -1.27 4.01 -18.85
C GLN A 98 -1.55 3.05 -20.04
N GLY A 99 -2.61 2.26 -19.98
CA GLY A 99 -2.98 1.31 -21.02
C GLY A 99 -1.98 0.16 -21.24
N ASN A 100 -1.11 -0.11 -20.29
CA ASN A 100 0.02 -1.04 -20.46
C ASN A 100 -0.18 -2.43 -19.84
N ASN A 101 -1.37 -2.72 -19.35
CA ASN A 101 -1.75 -4.03 -18.78
C ASN A 101 -0.89 -4.48 -17.60
N GLN A 102 -0.44 -3.53 -16.77
CA GLN A 102 0.40 -3.80 -15.61
C GLN A 102 -0.28 -3.50 -14.28
N LEU A 103 -1.18 -2.53 -14.27
CA LEU A 103 -1.93 -2.12 -13.09
C LEU A 103 -3.34 -1.74 -13.52
N CYS A 104 -4.33 -2.38 -12.89
CA CYS A 104 -5.74 -2.07 -13.13
C CYS A 104 -6.47 -1.78 -11.84
N THR A 105 -7.51 -0.95 -11.95
CA THR A 105 -8.43 -0.66 -10.85
C THR A 105 -9.87 -0.80 -11.32
N ILE A 106 -10.73 -1.19 -10.39
CA ILE A 106 -12.17 -1.27 -10.61
C ILE A 106 -12.87 -0.63 -9.41
N VAL A 107 -13.98 0.05 -9.70
CA VAL A 107 -14.78 0.79 -8.73
C VAL A 107 -16.24 0.47 -8.91
N ALA A 108 -16.96 0.27 -7.82
CA ALA A 108 -18.40 0.21 -7.80
C ALA A 108 -18.96 1.43 -7.06
N MET A 109 -19.95 2.08 -7.67
CA MET A 109 -20.64 3.25 -7.16
C MET A 109 -22.11 2.93 -6.90
N ASN A 110 -22.76 3.71 -6.05
CA ASN A 110 -24.18 3.54 -5.73
C ASN A 110 -25.13 4.06 -6.81
N LYS A 111 -24.60 4.83 -7.78
CA LYS A 111 -25.37 5.40 -8.87
C LYS A 111 -24.47 5.76 -10.04
N GLU A 112 -25.05 5.97 -11.21
CA GLU A 112 -24.31 6.34 -12.41
C GLU A 112 -23.63 7.70 -12.27
N ALA A 113 -22.32 7.73 -12.52
CA ALA A 113 -21.50 8.95 -12.52
C ALA A 113 -20.18 8.66 -13.25
N GLU A 114 -20.20 8.66 -14.58
CA GLU A 114 -19.06 8.23 -15.42
C GLU A 114 -17.77 8.98 -15.11
N ALA A 115 -17.79 10.30 -15.16
CA ALA A 115 -16.59 11.10 -14.94
C ALA A 115 -16.04 10.95 -13.51
N ALA A 116 -16.92 10.97 -12.50
CA ALA A 116 -16.53 10.83 -11.10
C ALA A 116 -15.97 9.43 -10.82
N ALA A 117 -16.63 8.39 -11.31
CA ALA A 117 -16.19 7.00 -11.13
C ALA A 117 -14.83 6.75 -11.81
N HIS A 118 -14.62 7.27 -13.01
CA HIS A 118 -13.35 7.17 -13.71
C HIS A 118 -12.24 7.90 -12.95
N GLY A 119 -12.53 9.10 -12.43
CA GLY A 119 -11.59 9.86 -11.61
C GLY A 119 -11.19 9.11 -10.34
N VAL A 120 -12.14 8.45 -9.69
CA VAL A 120 -11.87 7.59 -8.52
C VAL A 120 -10.99 6.41 -8.89
N ALA A 121 -11.25 5.74 -10.02
CA ALA A 121 -10.43 4.63 -10.48
C ALA A 121 -8.97 5.06 -10.73
N MET A 122 -8.76 6.24 -11.31
CA MET A 122 -7.44 6.83 -11.50
C MET A 122 -6.77 7.17 -10.18
N GLN A 123 -7.51 7.72 -9.23
CA GLN A 123 -7.03 8.04 -7.87
C GLN A 123 -6.50 6.79 -7.17
N ILE A 124 -7.25 5.70 -7.23
CA ILE A 124 -6.87 4.41 -6.63
C ILE A 124 -5.57 3.89 -7.26
N ALA A 125 -5.45 3.98 -8.58
CA ALA A 125 -4.24 3.55 -9.29
C ALA A 125 -3.01 4.34 -8.83
N ALA A 126 -3.13 5.65 -8.71
CA ALA A 126 -2.03 6.55 -8.40
C ALA A 126 -1.64 6.53 -6.92
N MET A 127 -2.62 6.46 -6.01
CA MET A 127 -2.41 6.69 -4.58
C MET A 127 -2.52 5.46 -3.69
N ASN A 128 -2.92 4.33 -4.26
CA ASN A 128 -2.99 3.04 -3.57
C ASN A 128 -3.64 3.10 -2.17
N PRO A 129 -4.88 3.56 -2.02
CA PRO A 129 -5.56 3.56 -0.73
C PRO A 129 -5.84 2.14 -0.26
N ILE A 130 -5.92 1.94 1.05
CA ILE A 130 -6.23 0.63 1.64
C ILE A 130 -7.70 0.48 2.02
N ALA A 131 -8.44 1.59 2.10
CA ALA A 131 -9.85 1.61 2.49
C ALA A 131 -10.56 2.79 1.86
N ILE A 132 -11.89 2.73 1.80
CA ILE A 132 -12.71 3.87 1.33
C ILE A 132 -12.66 5.00 2.36
N ASP A 133 -12.88 4.66 3.64
CA ASP A 133 -12.89 5.59 4.76
C ASP A 133 -12.30 4.94 6.02
N GLU A 134 -12.33 5.66 7.14
CA GLU A 134 -11.80 5.18 8.42
C GLU A 134 -12.45 3.86 8.88
N ALA A 135 -13.75 3.70 8.65
CA ALA A 135 -14.47 2.49 9.07
C ALA A 135 -13.92 1.23 8.40
N GLY A 136 -13.34 1.35 7.21
CA GLY A 136 -12.72 0.25 6.48
C GLY A 136 -11.29 -0.07 6.90
N VAL A 137 -10.67 0.73 7.78
CA VAL A 137 -9.30 0.48 8.27
C VAL A 137 -9.38 -0.38 9.53
N PRO A 138 -8.76 -1.59 9.55
CA PRO A 138 -8.77 -2.43 10.74
C PRO A 138 -8.15 -1.73 11.95
N GLU A 139 -8.73 -1.92 13.15
CA GLU A 139 -8.21 -1.35 14.38
C GLU A 139 -6.76 -1.76 14.65
N SER A 140 -6.40 -3.01 14.34
CA SER A 140 -5.02 -3.50 14.48
C SER A 140 -4.03 -2.70 13.63
N VAL A 141 -4.43 -2.27 12.45
CA VAL A 141 -3.60 -1.44 11.55
C VAL A 141 -3.41 -0.05 12.15
N LYS A 142 -4.49 0.57 12.64
CA LYS A 142 -4.43 1.88 13.31
C LYS A 142 -3.54 1.84 14.54
N GLU A 143 -3.71 0.84 15.38
CA GLU A 143 -2.92 0.64 16.60
C GLU A 143 -1.44 0.45 16.30
N ALA A 144 -1.10 -0.33 15.28
CA ALA A 144 0.27 -0.54 14.85
C ALA A 144 0.92 0.78 14.39
N GLU A 145 0.22 1.59 13.62
CA GLU A 145 0.71 2.90 13.17
C GLU A 145 0.93 3.88 14.34
N ILE A 146 0.01 3.90 15.29
CA ILE A 146 0.12 4.72 16.50
C ILE A 146 1.32 4.27 17.32
N GLN A 147 1.50 2.96 17.52
CA GLN A 147 2.59 2.42 18.32
C GLN A 147 3.95 2.73 17.69
N VAL A 148 4.10 2.62 16.38
CA VAL A 148 5.32 2.99 15.68
C VAL A 148 5.65 4.48 15.91
N ALA A 149 4.66 5.35 15.84
CA ALA A 149 4.85 6.79 16.09
C ALA A 149 5.25 7.08 17.53
N ILE A 150 4.63 6.40 18.49
CA ILE A 150 4.97 6.52 19.91
C ILE A 150 6.41 6.06 20.16
N ASP A 151 6.79 4.90 19.65
CA ASP A 151 8.13 4.33 19.83
C ASP A 151 9.20 5.23 19.21
N LYS A 152 8.93 5.77 18.03
CA LYS A 152 9.82 6.73 17.36
C LYS A 152 10.03 7.98 18.21
N THR A 153 8.94 8.55 18.73
CA THR A 153 9.03 9.75 19.55
C THR A 153 9.71 9.49 20.89
N LYS A 154 9.44 8.33 21.52
CA LYS A 154 10.16 7.91 22.72
C LYS A 154 11.66 7.87 22.49
N LYS A 155 12.07 7.24 21.37
CA LYS A 155 13.48 7.17 21.00
C LYS A 155 14.07 8.57 20.80
N GLU A 156 13.40 9.44 20.07
CA GLU A 156 13.85 10.82 19.84
C GLU A 156 14.01 11.60 21.15
N GLN A 157 13.04 11.48 22.07
CA GLN A 157 13.08 12.15 23.36
C GLN A 157 14.18 11.59 24.26
N VAL A 158 14.38 10.28 24.26
CA VAL A 158 15.46 9.62 24.98
C VAL A 158 16.81 10.06 24.44
N ASP A 159 17.01 10.02 23.13
CA ASP A 159 18.27 10.43 22.49
C ASP A 159 18.61 11.89 22.79
N LYS A 160 17.61 12.76 22.77
CA LYS A 160 17.78 14.17 23.11
C LYS A 160 18.16 14.38 24.57
N ALA A 161 17.50 13.66 25.49
CA ALA A 161 17.82 13.72 26.91
C ALA A 161 19.24 13.21 27.21
N VAL A 162 19.65 12.13 26.56
CA VAL A 162 21.00 11.58 26.65
C VAL A 162 22.03 12.58 26.13
N GLU A 163 21.78 13.20 24.99
CA GLU A 163 22.65 14.24 24.40
C GLU A 163 22.86 15.40 25.38
N VAL A 164 21.78 15.91 25.96
CA VAL A 164 21.84 17.00 26.93
C VAL A 164 22.64 16.59 28.17
N ALA A 165 22.43 15.38 28.71
CA ALA A 165 23.14 14.88 29.86
C ALA A 165 24.65 14.69 29.62
N LEU A 166 25.01 14.19 28.43
CA LEU A 166 26.40 14.05 28.01
C LEU A 166 27.11 15.41 27.89
N LYS A 167 26.46 16.39 27.31
CA LYS A 167 26.98 17.75 27.18
C LYS A 167 27.22 18.39 28.56
N LYS A 168 26.29 18.19 29.48
CA LYS A 168 26.43 18.67 30.88
C LYS A 168 27.63 18.01 31.60
N ALA A 169 27.96 16.79 31.25
CA ALA A 169 29.10 16.07 31.77
C ALA A 169 30.42 16.39 31.08
N GLY A 170 30.39 17.29 30.10
CA GLY A 170 31.57 17.68 29.34
C GLY A 170 31.98 16.69 28.25
N ILE A 171 31.08 15.80 27.84
CA ILE A 171 31.31 14.79 26.78
C ILE A 171 30.60 15.20 25.55
N ASN A 172 31.29 15.16 24.38
CA ASN A 172 30.68 15.41 23.08
C ASN A 172 29.84 14.17 22.68
N PRO A 173 28.52 14.28 22.53
CA PRO A 173 27.67 13.14 22.14
C PRO A 173 28.11 12.42 20.88
N ALA A 174 28.63 13.13 19.90
CA ALA A 174 29.11 12.53 18.63
C ALA A 174 30.31 11.60 18.81
N HIS A 175 31.09 11.78 19.89
CA HIS A 175 32.24 10.94 20.19
C HIS A 175 31.87 9.59 20.81
N VAL A 176 30.65 9.47 21.34
CA VAL A 176 30.21 8.32 22.14
C VAL A 176 28.85 7.75 21.65
N ASP A 177 28.47 8.04 20.42
CA ASP A 177 27.17 7.65 19.88
C ASP A 177 27.09 6.16 19.43
N SER A 178 28.25 5.49 19.38
CA SER A 178 28.32 4.05 19.12
C SER A 178 29.60 3.47 19.73
N GLU A 179 29.62 2.15 19.94
CA GLU A 179 30.83 1.44 20.41
C GLU A 179 32.02 1.68 19.46
N GLU A 180 31.76 1.66 18.15
CA GLU A 180 32.76 1.90 17.12
C GLU A 180 33.35 3.30 17.22
N HIS A 181 32.52 4.32 17.41
CA HIS A 181 32.95 5.70 17.58
C HIS A 181 33.72 5.92 18.88
N MET A 182 33.31 5.25 19.98
CA MET A 182 34.02 5.28 21.25
C MET A 182 35.45 4.77 21.10
N GLU A 183 35.61 3.62 20.45
CA GLU A 183 36.91 2.99 20.23
C GLU A 183 37.80 3.85 19.30
N SER A 184 37.25 4.29 18.19
CA SER A 184 37.93 5.13 17.21
C SER A 184 38.41 6.46 17.82
N ASN A 185 37.55 7.12 18.60
CA ASN A 185 37.84 8.41 19.21
C ASN A 185 38.84 8.30 20.37
N LYS A 186 38.85 7.16 21.06
CA LYS A 186 39.84 6.82 22.07
C LYS A 186 41.24 6.72 21.45
N VAL A 187 41.33 5.99 20.31
CA VAL A 187 42.61 5.86 19.56
C VAL A 187 43.13 7.23 19.11
N LYS A 188 42.22 8.13 18.69
CA LYS A 188 42.59 9.51 18.29
C LYS A 188 43.00 10.40 19.47
N GLY A 189 42.81 9.94 20.69
CA GLY A 189 43.09 10.71 21.87
C GLY A 189 42.06 11.77 22.25
N TRP A 190 40.88 11.73 21.63
CA TRP A 190 39.78 12.69 21.86
C TRP A 190 38.99 12.39 23.12
N ILE A 191 38.94 11.13 23.52
CA ILE A 191 38.25 10.66 24.76
C ILE A 191 39.13 9.64 25.49
N THR A 192 38.87 9.49 26.79
CA THR A 192 39.59 8.54 27.66
C THR A 192 38.70 7.37 28.03
N ASP A 193 39.28 6.30 28.61
CA ASP A 193 38.50 5.18 29.16
C ASP A 193 37.52 5.64 30.22
N GLU A 194 37.89 6.64 31.03
CA GLU A 194 37.04 7.22 32.05
C GLU A 194 35.82 7.93 31.42
N ASP A 195 36.03 8.68 30.31
CA ASP A 195 34.97 9.32 29.56
C ASP A 195 33.99 8.29 28.98
N ILE A 196 34.51 7.18 28.45
CA ILE A 196 33.70 6.09 27.92
C ILE A 196 32.81 5.46 28.99
N ALA A 197 33.40 5.14 30.16
CA ALA A 197 32.69 4.55 31.29
C ALA A 197 31.57 5.48 31.80
N LYS A 198 31.86 6.78 31.90
CA LYS A 198 30.90 7.80 32.30
C LYS A 198 29.79 7.96 31.29
N ALA A 199 30.11 7.97 30.00
CA ALA A 199 29.15 8.06 28.92
C ALA A 199 28.19 6.85 28.93
N LYS A 200 28.68 5.64 29.06
CA LYS A 200 27.88 4.41 29.14
C LYS A 200 26.91 4.44 30.31
N GLU A 201 27.37 4.91 31.48
CA GLU A 201 26.52 5.06 32.67
C GLU A 201 25.39 6.09 32.41
N ILE A 202 25.72 7.25 31.88
CA ILE A 202 24.74 8.30 31.54
C ILE A 202 23.73 7.79 30.54
N ILE A 203 24.16 7.18 29.44
CA ILE A 203 23.29 6.63 28.41
C ILE A 203 22.32 5.63 29.02
N ALA A 204 22.80 4.66 29.80
CA ALA A 204 21.95 3.63 30.39
C ALA A 204 20.93 4.23 31.37
N THR A 205 21.38 5.08 32.29
CA THR A 205 20.53 5.68 33.34
C THR A 205 19.48 6.62 32.77
N VAL A 206 19.89 7.56 31.92
CA VAL A 206 18.99 8.57 31.33
C VAL A 206 17.99 7.94 30.37
N SER A 207 18.42 6.94 29.59
CA SER A 207 17.53 6.23 28.66
C SER A 207 16.37 5.56 29.38
N VAL A 208 16.64 4.83 30.44
CA VAL A 208 15.60 4.14 31.22
C VAL A 208 14.68 5.15 31.92
N GLU A 209 15.24 6.16 32.57
CA GLU A 209 14.48 7.20 33.27
C GLU A 209 13.56 7.98 32.34
N LYS A 210 14.08 8.46 31.23
CA LYS A 210 13.29 9.23 30.25
C LYS A 210 12.19 8.41 29.59
N ALA A 211 12.48 7.17 29.20
CA ALA A 211 11.50 6.27 28.60
C ALA A 211 10.32 5.97 29.55
N ALA A 212 10.58 5.87 30.84
CA ALA A 212 9.58 5.60 31.89
C ALA A 212 8.70 6.84 32.21
N ASN A 213 9.18 8.05 31.93
CA ASN A 213 8.59 9.30 32.42
C ASN A 213 8.07 10.24 31.32
N LEU A 214 7.67 9.70 30.16
CA LEU A 214 7.06 10.52 29.14
C LEU A 214 5.66 10.99 29.56
N PRO A 215 5.33 12.29 29.36
CA PRO A 215 4.01 12.80 29.71
C PRO A 215 2.91 12.10 28.94
N GLN A 216 1.83 11.72 29.64
CA GLN A 216 0.66 11.07 29.01
C GLN A 216 0.04 11.94 27.92
N GLN A 217 -0.03 13.24 28.15
CA GLN A 217 -0.57 14.19 27.17
C GLN A 217 0.24 14.20 25.87
N MET A 218 1.57 14.07 25.97
CA MET A 218 2.44 13.95 24.78
C MET A 218 2.10 12.70 23.98
N ILE A 219 1.95 11.54 24.64
CA ILE A 219 1.59 10.27 24.00
C ILE A 219 0.24 10.37 23.30
N GLU A 220 -0.76 10.95 23.95
CA GLU A 220 -2.09 11.16 23.37
C GLU A 220 -2.05 12.06 22.15
N ASN A 221 -1.28 13.15 22.20
CA ASN A 221 -1.13 14.07 21.06
C ASN A 221 -0.42 13.41 19.88
N ILE A 222 0.60 12.58 20.13
CA ILE A 222 1.30 11.80 19.11
C ILE A 222 0.34 10.84 18.45
N ALA A 223 -0.43 10.08 19.24
CA ALA A 223 -1.39 9.11 18.75
C ALA A 223 -2.44 9.78 17.85
N LYS A 224 -3.01 10.89 18.30
CA LYS A 224 -4.02 11.64 17.55
C LYS A 224 -3.45 12.22 16.24
N GLY A 225 -2.26 12.82 16.32
CA GLY A 225 -1.62 13.42 15.15
C GLY A 225 -1.23 12.39 14.10
N ARG A 226 -0.64 11.27 14.54
CA ARG A 226 -0.25 10.17 13.62
C ARG A 226 -1.45 9.52 12.99
N LEU A 227 -2.50 9.25 13.76
CA LEU A 227 -3.72 8.65 13.23
C LEU A 227 -4.35 9.55 12.16
N GLY A 228 -4.47 10.85 12.43
CA GLY A 228 -5.01 11.80 11.47
C GLY A 228 -4.22 11.84 10.16
N LYS A 229 -2.90 11.86 10.24
CA LYS A 229 -2.02 11.85 9.08
C LYS A 229 -2.14 10.52 8.30
N PHE A 230 -2.13 9.40 9.03
CA PHE A 230 -2.27 8.06 8.43
C PHE A 230 -3.57 7.93 7.66
N LEU A 231 -4.69 8.35 8.24
CA LEU A 231 -6.00 8.28 7.58
C LEU A 231 -6.09 9.13 6.32
N LYS A 232 -5.41 10.28 6.29
CA LYS A 232 -5.30 11.11 5.08
C LYS A 232 -4.52 10.42 3.97
N GLU A 233 -3.55 9.59 4.32
CA GLU A 233 -2.72 8.88 3.35
C GLU A 233 -3.41 7.64 2.79
N VAL A 234 -4.13 6.89 3.63
CA VAL A 234 -4.61 5.54 3.28
C VAL A 234 -6.10 5.43 2.99
N CYS A 235 -6.92 6.39 3.43
CA CYS A 235 -8.35 6.39 3.16
C CYS A 235 -8.64 7.15 1.87
N LEU A 236 -9.24 6.48 0.90
CA LEU A 236 -9.53 7.05 -0.42
C LEU A 236 -10.24 8.40 -0.33
N LEU A 237 -11.30 8.48 0.48
CA LEU A 237 -12.08 9.71 0.62
C LEU A 237 -11.32 10.86 1.28
N ASN A 238 -10.29 10.57 2.05
CA ASN A 238 -9.50 11.57 2.79
C ASN A 238 -8.24 12.02 2.03
N GLN A 239 -7.86 11.30 0.97
CA GLN A 239 -6.70 11.65 0.15
C GLN A 239 -6.93 12.96 -0.60
N GLU A 240 -5.86 13.69 -0.87
CA GLU A 240 -5.92 14.81 -1.80
C GLU A 240 -6.24 14.29 -3.19
N ASP A 241 -7.18 14.93 -3.87
CA ASP A 241 -7.53 14.56 -5.24
C ASP A 241 -6.35 14.79 -6.18
N ILE A 242 -6.03 13.80 -7.03
CA ILE A 242 -4.87 13.87 -7.93
C ILE A 242 -5.01 14.94 -9.02
N MET A 243 -6.24 15.33 -9.34
CA MET A 243 -6.54 16.36 -10.37
C MET A 243 -6.72 17.74 -9.74
N ASP A 244 -7.10 17.82 -8.48
CA ASP A 244 -7.25 19.06 -7.72
C ASP A 244 -6.73 18.90 -6.29
N GLY A 245 -5.45 19.14 -6.11
CA GLY A 245 -4.76 18.98 -4.81
C GLY A 245 -5.23 19.91 -3.69
N LYS A 246 -6.16 20.83 -3.96
CA LYS A 246 -6.76 21.69 -2.94
C LYS A 246 -7.99 21.06 -2.30
N LYS A 247 -8.47 19.95 -2.85
CA LYS A 247 -9.67 19.25 -2.38
C LYS A 247 -9.35 17.81 -2.07
N THR A 248 -10.12 17.24 -1.15
CA THR A 248 -10.09 15.79 -0.93
C THR A 248 -10.98 15.10 -1.96
N VAL A 249 -10.77 13.79 -2.13
CA VAL A 249 -11.64 12.98 -2.98
C VAL A 249 -13.11 13.11 -2.53
N ARG A 250 -13.35 13.12 -1.22
CA ARG A 250 -14.69 13.31 -0.64
C ARG A 250 -15.33 14.61 -1.14
N GLU A 251 -14.61 15.71 -1.11
CA GLU A 251 -15.11 17.01 -1.56
C GLU A 251 -15.42 17.02 -3.05
N VAL A 252 -14.54 16.43 -3.87
CA VAL A 252 -14.75 16.33 -5.32
C VAL A 252 -16.00 15.51 -5.64
N LEU A 253 -16.23 14.40 -4.95
CA LEU A 253 -17.42 13.57 -5.14
C LEU A 253 -18.70 14.30 -4.73
N LYS A 254 -18.69 15.02 -3.60
CA LYS A 254 -19.85 15.81 -3.15
C LYS A 254 -20.22 16.93 -4.12
N GLU A 255 -19.23 17.56 -4.73
CA GLU A 255 -19.47 18.59 -5.74
C GLU A 255 -20.10 18.02 -7.01
N ALA A 256 -19.69 16.79 -7.39
CA ALA A 256 -20.29 16.10 -8.53
C ALA A 256 -21.74 15.72 -8.26
N ASP A 257 -22.00 15.11 -7.11
CA ASP A 257 -23.34 14.70 -6.65
C ASP A 257 -23.28 14.43 -5.14
N PRO A 258 -24.06 15.16 -4.31
CA PRO A 258 -24.06 14.98 -2.86
C PRO A 258 -24.43 13.58 -2.38
N GLU A 259 -25.15 12.79 -3.19
CA GLU A 259 -25.60 11.46 -2.87
C GLU A 259 -24.69 10.35 -3.42
N LEU A 260 -23.66 10.71 -4.14
CA LEU A 260 -22.74 9.76 -4.75
C LEU A 260 -21.85 9.11 -3.69
N GLN A 261 -21.81 7.77 -3.70
CA GLN A 261 -20.99 6.99 -2.76
C GLN A 261 -20.18 5.92 -3.49
N ILE A 262 -18.96 5.71 -3.01
CA ILE A 262 -18.14 4.58 -3.41
C ILE A 262 -18.59 3.37 -2.58
N VAL A 263 -18.96 2.29 -3.25
CA VAL A 263 -19.41 1.04 -2.62
C VAL A 263 -18.26 0.09 -2.36
N ALA A 264 -17.38 -0.07 -3.35
CA ALA A 264 -16.25 -0.97 -3.28
C ALA A 264 -15.20 -0.59 -4.33
N PHE A 265 -13.96 -0.98 -4.11
CA PHE A 265 -12.92 -0.87 -5.12
C PHE A 265 -11.91 -2.02 -4.97
N LYS A 266 -11.19 -2.30 -6.06
CA LYS A 266 -10.05 -3.20 -6.08
C LYS A 266 -8.94 -2.60 -6.95
N ARG A 267 -7.71 -2.89 -6.56
CA ARG A 267 -6.51 -2.50 -7.29
C ARG A 267 -5.61 -3.72 -7.38
N PHE A 268 -5.08 -4.00 -8.55
CA PHE A 268 -4.18 -5.13 -8.74
C PHE A 268 -3.02 -4.78 -9.66
N THR A 269 -1.81 -5.15 -9.23
CA THR A 269 -0.61 -5.10 -10.04
C THR A 269 0.26 -6.32 -9.74
N LEU A 270 0.97 -6.81 -10.75
CA LEU A 270 1.96 -7.89 -10.59
C LEU A 270 3.32 -7.35 -10.14
N ARG A 271 3.51 -6.04 -10.21
CA ARG A 271 4.77 -5.41 -9.81
C ARG A 271 4.82 -5.17 -8.31
N ALA A 272 6.01 -5.39 -7.73
CA ALA A 272 6.27 -4.98 -6.36
C ALA A 272 6.31 -3.45 -6.28
N GLU A 273 5.75 -2.93 -5.21
CA GLU A 273 5.69 -1.48 -4.93
C GLU A 273 6.38 -1.14 -3.61
#